data_13241fd92d548ea88ea7fa0b56b97905
#
_entry.id   13241fd92d548ea88ea7fa0b56b97905
#
_cell.length_a   1.000
_cell.length_b   1.000
_cell.length_c   1.000
_cell.angle_alpha   90.00
_cell.angle_beta   90.00
_cell.angle_gamma   90.00
#
_symmetry.space_group_name_H-M   'P 1'
#
loop_
_entity.id
_entity.type
_entity.pdbx_description
1 polymer ?
#
loop_
_entity_poly.entity_id
_entity_poly.type
_entity_poly.pdbx_seq_one_letter_code
_entity_poly.pdbx_strand_id
1 'polypeptide(L)'
;MCGIFFFSGNVYDEKIIHNSFESFSHRGPDDSKIINSKTPINYWLGFHRLAINDLSPSGMQPFVNGNVLVVCNGEIYNHTEIVKKHKLKMDSNSDCEVIQKLYLKYRDSDTFGPEDIASILDGVFAFVIIDENKNRMWVGRDPFGVRSLYWSYNNGEIGVASELKGLHKLISKNS
;
A
#
# COMPACT_ATOMS: atom_id res chain seq x y z
N MET A 1 6.11 9.42 9.99
CA MET A 1 4.99 8.66 9.36
C MET A 1 5.45 8.17 8.01
N CYS A 2 5.15 6.92 7.68
CA CYS A 2 5.51 6.37 6.37
C CYS A 2 4.79 7.05 5.19
N GLY A 3 5.27 6.81 3.98
CA GLY A 3 4.65 7.27 2.76
C GLY A 3 4.33 6.11 1.83
N ILE A 4 3.11 6.04 1.29
CA ILE A 4 2.73 5.07 0.27
C ILE A 4 2.44 5.76 -1.05
N PHE A 5 2.76 5.07 -2.13
CA PHE A 5 2.59 5.52 -3.50
C PHE A 5 2.14 4.37 -4.39
N PHE A 6 1.16 4.63 -5.23
CA PHE A 6 0.75 3.74 -6.32
C PHE A 6 0.41 4.59 -7.53
N PHE A 7 0.81 4.13 -8.69
CA PHE A 7 0.36 4.66 -9.97
C PHE A 7 0.22 3.54 -10.99
N SER A 8 -0.90 3.51 -11.71
CA SER A 8 -1.13 2.65 -12.87
C SER A 8 -1.60 3.52 -14.03
N GLY A 9 -0.94 3.39 -15.15
CA GLY A 9 -1.25 4.18 -16.34
C GLY A 9 -0.11 4.20 -17.35
N ASN A 10 -0.34 4.92 -18.44
CA ASN A 10 0.66 5.14 -19.48
C ASN A 10 1.59 6.29 -19.09
N VAL A 11 2.81 5.98 -18.72
CA VAL A 11 3.83 6.98 -18.41
C VAL A 11 4.85 7.02 -19.54
N TYR A 12 4.96 8.17 -20.20
CA TYR A 12 5.93 8.39 -21.25
C TYR A 12 7.35 8.69 -20.73
N ASP A 13 7.46 9.13 -19.46
CA ASP A 13 8.71 9.45 -18.82
C ASP A 13 8.72 8.96 -17.37
N GLU A 14 9.49 7.91 -17.12
CA GLU A 14 9.64 7.30 -15.77
C GLU A 14 10.20 8.29 -14.73
N LYS A 15 10.93 9.34 -15.16
CA LYS A 15 11.43 10.39 -14.26
C LYS A 15 10.29 11.12 -13.54
N ILE A 16 9.13 11.25 -14.19
CA ILE A 16 7.96 11.89 -13.57
C ILE A 16 7.48 11.05 -12.39
N ILE A 17 7.43 9.74 -12.56
CA ILE A 17 7.04 8.82 -11.47
C ILE A 17 8.02 8.92 -10.30
N HIS A 18 9.32 8.81 -10.59
CA HIS A 18 10.35 8.93 -9.56
C HIS A 18 10.29 10.28 -8.84
N ASN A 19 10.18 11.39 -9.58
CA ASN A 19 10.04 12.70 -8.97
C ASN A 19 8.75 12.86 -8.14
N SER A 20 7.65 12.26 -8.57
CA SER A 20 6.38 12.24 -7.83
C SER A 20 6.52 11.44 -6.53
N PHE A 21 7.12 10.25 -6.60
CA PHE A 21 7.41 9.44 -5.42
C PHE A 21 8.35 10.17 -4.45
N GLU A 22 9.50 10.66 -4.92
CA GLU A 22 10.50 11.35 -4.10
C GLU A 22 9.98 12.65 -3.47
N SER A 23 8.95 13.28 -4.04
CA SER A 23 8.43 14.55 -3.54
C SER A 23 7.97 14.51 -2.07
N PHE A 24 7.68 13.33 -1.52
CA PHE A 24 7.25 13.14 -0.13
C PHE A 24 8.13 12.14 0.66
N SER A 25 9.39 11.96 0.26
CA SER A 25 10.37 11.10 0.95
C SER A 25 10.62 11.49 2.41
N HIS A 26 10.41 12.77 2.77
CA HIS A 26 10.47 13.25 4.16
C HIS A 26 9.54 12.50 5.12
N ARG A 27 8.50 11.81 4.62
CA ARG A 27 7.59 11.02 5.48
C ARG A 27 8.26 9.76 6.02
N GLY A 28 9.20 9.20 5.28
CA GLY A 28 9.92 8.00 5.69
C GLY A 28 11.38 8.09 5.27
N PRO A 29 12.21 8.80 6.05
CA PRO A 29 13.60 9.09 5.66
C PRO A 29 14.55 7.91 5.85
N ASP A 30 14.12 6.82 6.51
CA ASP A 30 15.02 5.73 6.89
C ASP A 30 15.33 4.80 5.71
N ASP A 31 14.34 4.56 4.83
CA ASP A 31 14.51 3.73 3.64
C ASP A 31 13.40 4.02 2.61
N SER A 32 13.67 3.73 1.35
CA SER A 32 12.71 3.93 0.26
C SER A 32 12.80 2.80 -0.76
N LYS A 33 11.64 2.32 -1.21
CA LYS A 33 11.56 1.30 -2.24
C LYS A 33 10.41 1.59 -3.19
N ILE A 34 10.68 1.49 -4.48
CA ILE A 34 9.68 1.56 -5.53
C ILE A 34 9.83 0.34 -6.45
N ILE A 35 8.72 -0.27 -6.79
CA ILE A 35 8.63 -1.43 -7.67
C ILE A 35 7.87 -1.01 -8.92
N ASN A 36 8.35 -1.43 -10.08
CA ASN A 36 7.63 -1.33 -11.35
C ASN A 36 7.25 -2.75 -11.79
N SER A 37 5.98 -2.98 -12.08
CA SER A 37 5.48 -4.18 -12.76
C SER A 37 4.87 -3.77 -14.10
N LYS A 38 5.17 -4.53 -15.16
CA LYS A 38 4.67 -4.25 -16.51
C LYS A 38 3.61 -5.27 -16.98
N THR A 39 3.51 -6.39 -16.26
CA THR A 39 2.59 -7.48 -16.61
C THR A 39 2.09 -8.15 -15.33
N PRO A 40 0.80 -8.52 -15.23
CA PRO A 40 -0.30 -8.27 -16.19
C PRO A 40 -0.81 -6.83 -16.18
N ILE A 41 -0.47 -6.05 -15.16
CA ILE A 41 -0.85 -4.63 -15.00
C ILE A 41 0.43 -3.79 -15.03
N ASN A 42 0.41 -2.67 -15.77
CA ASN A 42 1.49 -1.70 -15.69
C ASN A 42 1.25 -0.78 -14.48
N TYR A 43 2.07 -0.92 -13.44
CA TYR A 43 1.98 -0.09 -12.24
C TYR A 43 3.32 0.17 -11.58
N TRP A 44 3.33 1.19 -10.76
CA TRP A 44 4.40 1.54 -9.83
C TRP A 44 3.85 1.49 -8.40
N LEU A 45 4.56 0.82 -7.50
CA LEU A 45 4.21 0.72 -6.09
C LEU A 45 5.40 1.14 -5.25
N GLY A 46 5.24 2.18 -4.43
CA GLY A 46 6.32 2.79 -3.67
C GLY A 46 6.02 2.89 -2.18
N PHE A 47 7.08 2.82 -1.38
CA PHE A 47 7.04 2.96 0.06
C PHE A 47 8.25 3.75 0.58
N HIS A 48 7.97 4.79 1.36
CA HIS A 48 8.95 5.51 2.17
C HIS A 48 8.79 5.07 3.62
N ARG A 49 9.86 4.55 4.18
CA ARG A 49 9.86 3.94 5.51
C ARG A 49 10.31 4.92 6.58
N LEU A 50 9.49 5.05 7.64
CA LEU A 50 9.92 5.47 8.97
C LEU A 50 9.85 4.22 9.87
N ALA A 51 11.01 3.70 10.25
CA ALA A 51 11.12 2.46 11.00
C ALA A 51 10.77 2.69 12.48
N ILE A 52 9.62 2.17 12.93
CA ILE A 52 9.11 2.33 14.31
C ILE A 52 8.90 0.97 14.96
N ASN A 53 7.99 0.15 14.44
CA ASN A 53 7.60 -1.13 15.07
C ASN A 53 8.53 -2.29 14.73
N ASP A 54 9.10 -2.32 13.55
CA ASP A 54 10.10 -3.31 13.14
C ASP A 54 11.32 -2.57 12.59
N LEU A 55 12.45 -2.67 13.26
CA LEU A 55 13.70 -2.03 12.83
C LEU A 55 14.51 -2.91 11.88
N SER A 56 14.11 -4.16 11.70
CA SER A 56 14.80 -5.10 10.82
C SER A 56 14.46 -4.86 9.33
N PRO A 57 15.27 -5.40 8.40
CA PRO A 57 14.94 -5.33 6.98
C PRO A 57 13.61 -6.01 6.60
N SER A 58 13.14 -7.00 7.41
CA SER A 58 11.88 -7.70 7.14
C SER A 58 10.64 -6.82 7.28
N GLY A 59 10.74 -5.70 8.03
CA GLY A 59 9.68 -4.69 8.11
C GLY A 59 9.60 -3.75 6.91
N MET A 60 10.48 -3.90 5.90
CA MET A 60 10.43 -3.08 4.69
C MET A 60 9.27 -3.48 3.79
N GLN A 61 8.61 -2.48 3.25
CA GLN A 61 7.49 -2.65 2.31
C GLN A 61 7.90 -2.20 0.88
N PRO A 62 7.19 -2.65 -0.17
CA PRO A 62 6.01 -3.51 -0.15
C PRO A 62 6.27 -4.89 0.43
N PHE A 63 5.33 -5.41 1.26
CA PHE A 63 5.29 -6.83 1.57
C PHE A 63 4.93 -7.60 0.31
N VAL A 64 5.74 -8.55 -0.07
CA VAL A 64 5.58 -9.33 -1.30
C VAL A 64 5.44 -10.81 -0.95
N ASN A 65 4.32 -11.41 -1.35
CA ASN A 65 4.13 -12.86 -1.25
C ASN A 65 3.51 -13.39 -2.54
N GLY A 66 4.33 -14.02 -3.37
CA GLY A 66 3.95 -14.37 -4.74
C GLY A 66 3.51 -13.14 -5.52
N ASN A 67 2.30 -13.17 -6.03
CA ASN A 67 1.69 -12.10 -6.83
C ASN A 67 0.81 -11.14 -5.99
N VAL A 68 0.95 -11.15 -4.66
CA VAL A 68 0.23 -10.24 -3.76
C VAL A 68 1.22 -9.28 -3.11
N LEU A 69 1.01 -7.98 -3.36
CA LEU A 69 1.82 -6.90 -2.84
C LEU A 69 0.96 -6.00 -1.95
N VAL A 70 1.53 -5.56 -0.83
CA VAL A 70 0.84 -4.66 0.10
C VAL A 70 1.78 -3.57 0.58
N VAL A 71 1.28 -2.33 0.58
CA VAL A 71 1.87 -1.21 1.29
C VAL A 71 0.87 -0.62 2.27
N CYS A 72 1.35 -0.24 3.45
CA CYS A 72 0.54 0.35 4.50
C CYS A 72 1.30 1.46 5.22
N ASN A 73 0.70 2.64 5.32
CA ASN A 73 1.12 3.68 6.23
C ASN A 73 0.15 3.68 7.41
N GLY A 74 0.55 3.12 8.53
CA GLY A 74 -0.37 2.99 9.67
C GLY A 74 0.23 2.37 10.90
N GLU A 75 -0.65 2.13 11.85
CA GLU A 75 -0.43 1.35 13.06
C GLU A 75 -1.71 0.57 13.35
N ILE A 76 -1.60 -0.76 13.40
CA ILE A 76 -2.72 -1.68 13.64
C ILE A 76 -2.65 -2.14 15.08
N TYR A 77 -3.46 -1.56 15.94
CA TYR A 77 -3.41 -1.76 17.40
C TYR A 77 -3.76 -3.19 17.79
N ASN A 78 -4.72 -3.78 17.11
CA ASN A 78 -5.20 -5.14 17.40
C ASN A 78 -4.49 -6.24 16.58
N HIS A 79 -3.31 -5.96 15.97
CA HIS A 79 -2.62 -6.93 15.10
C HIS A 79 -2.35 -8.27 15.80
N THR A 80 -1.94 -8.24 17.06
CA THR A 80 -1.64 -9.46 17.84
C THR A 80 -2.87 -10.35 18.02
N GLU A 81 -4.04 -9.74 18.27
CA GLU A 81 -5.32 -10.44 18.39
C GLU A 81 -5.74 -11.05 17.06
N ILE A 82 -5.57 -10.30 15.96
CA ILE A 82 -5.84 -10.77 14.60
C ILE A 82 -4.95 -11.96 14.27
N VAL A 83 -3.65 -11.89 14.51
CA VAL A 83 -2.71 -12.99 14.28
C VAL A 83 -3.17 -14.25 15.00
N LYS A 84 -3.52 -14.14 16.29
CA LYS A 84 -3.98 -15.27 17.12
C LYS A 84 -5.32 -15.81 16.63
N LYS A 85 -6.32 -14.95 16.44
CA LYS A 85 -7.68 -15.32 16.03
C LYS A 85 -7.69 -16.03 14.68
N HIS A 86 -6.95 -15.50 13.73
CA HIS A 86 -6.90 -16.01 12.36
C HIS A 86 -5.74 -16.99 12.13
N LYS A 87 -4.96 -17.34 13.16
CA LYS A 87 -3.82 -18.28 13.09
C LYS A 87 -2.87 -17.93 11.94
N LEU A 88 -2.50 -16.66 11.83
CA LEU A 88 -1.63 -16.16 10.78
C LEU A 88 -0.16 -16.48 11.11
N LYS A 89 0.63 -16.77 10.07
CA LYS A 89 2.08 -16.90 10.18
C LYS A 89 2.70 -15.61 9.64
N MET A 90 3.33 -14.86 10.53
CA MET A 90 4.01 -13.61 10.20
C MET A 90 5.45 -13.89 9.75
N ASP A 91 5.96 -13.08 8.83
CA ASP A 91 7.34 -13.13 8.34
C ASP A 91 8.17 -11.95 8.88
N SER A 92 7.51 -10.94 9.46
CA SER A 92 8.13 -9.77 10.09
C SER A 92 7.49 -9.45 11.45
N ASN A 93 8.04 -8.46 12.15
CA ASN A 93 7.43 -7.90 13.37
C ASN A 93 6.54 -6.68 13.08
N SER A 94 6.31 -6.38 11.80
CA SER A 94 5.45 -5.25 11.42
C SER A 94 3.97 -5.59 11.64
N ASP A 95 3.29 -4.75 12.39
CA ASP A 95 1.84 -4.81 12.62
C ASP A 95 1.05 -4.73 11.30
N CYS A 96 1.53 -3.96 10.33
CA CYS A 96 0.88 -3.78 9.03
C CYS A 96 0.88 -5.06 8.16
N GLU A 97 1.77 -6.02 8.41
CA GLU A 97 1.82 -7.27 7.65
C GLU A 97 0.54 -8.11 7.78
N VAL A 98 -0.22 -7.93 8.86
CA VAL A 98 -1.50 -8.65 9.07
C VAL A 98 -2.47 -8.43 7.92
N ILE A 99 -2.42 -7.26 7.25
CA ILE A 99 -3.27 -6.94 6.10
C ILE A 99 -3.00 -7.93 4.96
N GLN A 100 -1.73 -8.14 4.61
CA GLN A 100 -1.35 -9.10 3.57
C GLN A 100 -1.74 -10.53 3.95
N LYS A 101 -1.47 -10.92 5.21
CA LYS A 101 -1.74 -12.30 5.68
C LYS A 101 -3.23 -12.60 5.72
N LEU A 102 -4.06 -11.63 6.13
CA LEU A 102 -5.52 -11.75 6.06
C LEU A 102 -5.99 -11.89 4.61
N TYR A 103 -5.49 -11.02 3.73
CA TYR A 103 -5.84 -11.08 2.32
C TYR A 103 -5.50 -12.45 1.70
N LEU A 104 -4.26 -12.92 1.87
CA LEU A 104 -3.82 -14.22 1.35
C LEU A 104 -4.65 -15.38 1.88
N LYS A 105 -5.10 -15.32 3.12
CA LYS A 105 -5.91 -16.36 3.74
C LYS A 105 -7.32 -16.41 3.18
N TYR A 106 -7.91 -15.26 2.89
CA TYR A 106 -9.34 -15.14 2.59
C TYR A 106 -9.64 -14.69 1.15
N ARG A 107 -8.64 -14.43 0.32
CA ARG A 107 -8.83 -13.89 -1.04
C ARG A 107 -9.74 -14.71 -1.96
N ASP A 108 -9.93 -15.99 -1.65
CA ASP A 108 -10.78 -16.91 -2.41
C ASP A 108 -12.05 -17.30 -1.62
N SER A 109 -12.34 -16.59 -0.51
CA SER A 109 -13.56 -16.78 0.28
C SER A 109 -14.75 -16.06 -0.36
N ASP A 110 -15.90 -16.72 -0.36
CA ASP A 110 -17.16 -16.11 -0.80
C ASP A 110 -17.81 -15.22 0.27
N THR A 111 -17.33 -15.30 1.52
CA THR A 111 -17.95 -14.65 2.69
C THR A 111 -17.06 -13.63 3.39
N PHE A 112 -15.85 -13.42 2.91
CA PHE A 112 -14.88 -12.49 3.50
C PHE A 112 -14.02 -11.88 2.39
N GLY A 113 -14.14 -10.59 2.18
CA GLY A 113 -13.44 -9.82 1.15
C GLY A 113 -12.47 -8.78 1.73
N PRO A 114 -11.79 -8.02 0.87
CA PRO A 114 -10.88 -6.96 1.30
C PRO A 114 -11.55 -5.84 2.11
N GLU A 115 -12.82 -5.57 1.88
CA GLU A 115 -13.66 -4.65 2.67
C GLU A 115 -13.82 -5.13 4.11
N ASP A 116 -13.91 -6.45 4.33
CA ASP A 116 -13.98 -7.02 5.66
C ASP A 116 -12.65 -6.93 6.39
N ILE A 117 -11.52 -6.96 5.65
CA ILE A 117 -10.20 -6.71 6.23
C ILE A 117 -10.18 -5.35 6.90
N ALA A 118 -10.60 -4.29 6.19
CA ALA A 118 -10.61 -2.94 6.74
C ALA A 118 -11.52 -2.83 7.99
N SER A 119 -12.64 -3.57 8.01
CA SER A 119 -13.62 -3.51 9.09
C SER A 119 -13.17 -4.15 10.41
N ILE A 120 -12.24 -5.11 10.36
CA ILE A 120 -11.72 -5.78 11.56
C ILE A 120 -10.43 -5.16 12.10
N LEU A 121 -9.83 -4.22 11.37
CA LEU A 121 -8.65 -3.49 11.83
C LEU A 121 -9.05 -2.42 12.83
N ASP A 122 -8.44 -2.45 14.02
CA ASP A 122 -8.45 -1.35 14.96
C ASP A 122 -7.10 -0.64 14.87
N GLY A 123 -7.14 0.64 14.48
CA GLY A 123 -5.92 1.39 14.26
C GLY A 123 -6.12 2.63 13.38
N VAL A 124 -5.00 3.22 13.01
CA VAL A 124 -4.93 4.36 12.09
C VAL A 124 -4.11 3.93 10.87
N PHE A 125 -4.73 3.87 9.70
CA PHE A 125 -4.10 3.26 8.55
C PHE A 125 -4.57 3.81 7.20
N ALA A 126 -3.70 3.67 6.22
CA ALA A 126 -4.00 3.76 4.80
C ALA A 126 -3.17 2.69 4.08
N PHE A 127 -3.79 1.87 3.23
CA PHE A 127 -3.11 0.77 2.55
C PHE A 127 -3.53 0.61 1.09
N VAL A 128 -2.66 -0.04 0.33
CA VAL A 128 -2.95 -0.54 -1.02
C VAL A 128 -2.60 -2.02 -1.04
N ILE A 129 -3.53 -2.85 -1.52
CA ILE A 129 -3.32 -4.27 -1.83
C ILE A 129 -3.36 -4.43 -3.34
N ILE A 130 -2.41 -5.14 -3.92
CA ILE A 130 -2.40 -5.54 -5.32
C ILE A 130 -2.38 -7.06 -5.38
N ASP A 131 -3.30 -7.65 -6.13
CA ASP A 131 -3.27 -9.07 -6.50
C ASP A 131 -3.14 -9.16 -8.02
N GLU A 132 -1.93 -9.44 -8.49
CA GLU A 132 -1.62 -9.53 -9.91
C GLU A 132 -2.35 -10.70 -10.59
N ASN A 133 -2.58 -11.81 -9.87
CA ASN A 133 -3.32 -12.96 -10.40
C ASN A 133 -4.79 -12.63 -10.67
N LYS A 134 -5.38 -11.82 -9.82
CA LYS A 134 -6.79 -11.41 -9.97
C LYS A 134 -6.94 -10.14 -10.80
N ASN A 135 -5.83 -9.51 -11.18
CA ASN A 135 -5.81 -8.22 -11.85
C ASN A 135 -6.65 -7.17 -11.09
N ARG A 136 -6.45 -7.10 -9.77
CA ARG A 136 -7.24 -6.25 -8.86
C ARG A 136 -6.36 -5.48 -7.90
N MET A 137 -6.87 -4.31 -7.55
CA MET A 137 -6.30 -3.45 -6.51
C MET A 137 -7.40 -3.05 -5.52
N TRP A 138 -7.05 -3.00 -4.25
CA TRP A 138 -7.89 -2.46 -3.19
C TRP A 138 -7.14 -1.35 -2.45
N VAL A 139 -7.88 -0.32 -2.11
CA VAL A 139 -7.38 0.81 -1.32
C VAL A 139 -8.26 0.93 -0.09
N GLY A 140 -7.64 0.95 1.08
CA GLY A 140 -8.34 1.08 2.35
C GLY A 140 -7.76 2.20 3.19
N ARG A 141 -8.61 2.78 4.05
CA ARG A 141 -8.25 3.85 4.97
C ARG A 141 -9.06 3.74 6.25
N ASP A 142 -8.50 4.17 7.37
CA ASP A 142 -9.22 4.23 8.63
C ASP A 142 -10.45 5.16 8.55
N PRO A 143 -11.52 4.90 9.33
CA PRO A 143 -12.79 5.61 9.22
C PRO A 143 -12.67 7.13 9.47
N PHE A 144 -11.71 7.54 10.29
CA PHE A 144 -11.48 8.95 10.61
C PHE A 144 -10.51 9.64 9.66
N GLY A 145 -9.83 8.84 8.80
CA GLY A 145 -8.85 9.35 7.88
C GLY A 145 -7.61 9.95 8.57
N VAL A 146 -7.22 9.41 9.71
CA VAL A 146 -6.03 9.87 10.45
C VAL A 146 -4.77 9.76 9.62
N ARG A 147 -4.65 8.66 8.86
CA ARG A 147 -3.59 8.54 7.85
C ARG A 147 -4.07 9.14 6.55
N SER A 148 -3.38 10.19 6.10
CA SER A 148 -3.72 10.86 4.84
C SER A 148 -3.57 9.91 3.65
N LEU A 149 -4.55 9.96 2.75
CA LEU A 149 -4.55 9.22 1.50
C LEU A 149 -5.30 10.03 0.45
N TYR A 150 -4.66 10.29 -0.66
CA TYR A 150 -5.19 10.95 -1.83
C TYR A 150 -5.24 9.97 -2.99
N TRP A 151 -6.26 10.07 -3.79
CA TRP A 151 -6.39 9.26 -5.00
C TRP A 151 -6.85 10.10 -6.19
N SER A 152 -6.52 9.64 -7.36
CA SER A 152 -6.95 10.24 -8.63
C SER A 152 -7.31 9.16 -9.62
N TYR A 153 -8.29 9.46 -10.46
CA TYR A 153 -8.64 8.65 -11.61
C TYR A 153 -8.88 9.58 -12.81
N ASN A 154 -8.18 9.32 -13.89
CA ASN A 154 -8.34 10.05 -15.14
C ASN A 154 -8.00 9.17 -16.34
N ASN A 155 -8.93 9.00 -17.28
CA ASN A 155 -8.73 8.25 -18.54
C ASN A 155 -8.09 6.86 -18.38
N GLY A 156 -8.48 6.11 -17.34
CA GLY A 156 -7.92 4.78 -17.05
C GLY A 156 -6.64 4.78 -16.24
N GLU A 157 -6.08 5.95 -15.94
CA GLU A 157 -4.94 6.10 -15.05
C GLU A 157 -5.41 6.26 -13.60
N ILE A 158 -4.76 5.55 -12.69
CA ILE A 158 -5.10 5.58 -11.26
C ILE A 158 -3.84 5.96 -10.49
N GLY A 159 -3.95 6.97 -9.64
CA GLY A 159 -2.91 7.36 -8.70
C GLY A 159 -3.39 7.30 -7.27
N VAL A 160 -2.55 6.79 -6.35
CA VAL A 160 -2.78 6.81 -4.90
C VAL A 160 -1.50 7.25 -4.20
N ALA A 161 -1.58 8.22 -3.28
CA ALA A 161 -0.42 8.66 -2.51
C ALA A 161 -0.79 9.19 -1.13
N SER A 162 0.14 9.09 -0.19
CA SER A 162 0.01 9.68 1.15
C SER A 162 -0.06 11.21 1.12
N GLU A 163 0.43 11.86 0.07
CA GLU A 163 0.39 13.32 -0.10
C GLU A 163 0.01 13.70 -1.52
N LEU A 164 -0.82 14.77 -1.64
CA LEU A 164 -1.33 15.24 -2.92
C LEU A 164 -0.21 15.59 -3.93
N LYS A 165 0.92 16.12 -3.46
CA LYS A 165 2.05 16.47 -4.32
C LYS A 165 2.67 15.26 -5.03
N GLY A 166 2.50 14.04 -4.47
CA GLY A 166 2.88 12.79 -5.13
C GLY A 166 2.06 12.49 -6.37
N LEU A 167 0.87 13.07 -6.51
CA LEU A 167 -0.02 12.88 -7.66
C LEU A 167 -0.06 14.07 -8.62
N HIS A 168 0.28 15.27 -8.15
CA HIS A 168 0.06 16.52 -8.88
C HIS A 168 0.63 16.51 -10.31
N LYS A 169 1.84 16.02 -10.50
CA LYS A 169 2.48 15.97 -11.83
C LYS A 169 1.95 14.84 -12.72
N LEU A 170 1.28 13.85 -12.14
CA LEU A 170 0.69 12.73 -12.85
C LEU A 170 -0.71 13.10 -13.38
N ILE A 171 -1.44 13.91 -12.62
CA ILE A 171 -2.81 14.35 -12.96
C ILE A 171 -2.81 15.51 -13.96
N SER A 172 -1.86 16.44 -13.83
CA SER A 172 -1.90 17.73 -14.57
C SER A 172 -1.50 17.66 -16.04
N LYS A 173 -1.12 16.51 -16.57
CA LYS A 173 -0.76 16.36 -17.98
C LYS A 173 -1.96 16.18 -18.92
N ASN A 174 -3.18 16.07 -18.39
CA ASN A 174 -4.40 15.81 -19.16
C ASN A 174 -5.52 16.85 -18.96
N SER A 175 -5.16 18.04 -18.48
CA SER A 175 -6.08 19.19 -18.40
C SER A 175 -5.72 20.27 -19.39
#